data_ad36a7b146bf34a18e4789b8616702ab
#
_entry.id   ad36a7b146bf34a18e4789b8616702ab
#
_cell.length_a   1.000
_cell.length_b   1.000
_cell.length_c   1.000
_cell.angle_alpha   90.00
_cell.angle_beta   90.00
_cell.angle_gamma   90.00
#
_symmetry.space_group_name_H-M   'P 1'
#
loop_
_entity.id
_entity.type
_entity.pdbx_description
1 polymer ?
#
loop_
_entity_poly.entity_id
_entity_poly.type
_entity_poly.pdbx_seq_one_letter_code
_entity_poly.pdbx_strand_id
1 'polypeptide(L)'
;MFGVIVNPVSGGREAAGLAVQITERIAALGEESRIFETGGDGDAAAQTRAALAAGCQSIVCIGGDGTICEVAGELCHTGATFYVVPGGTGNDFARAFHLPKNPMAAFEAQLAGDPVEIDCGRMNGQSFLNVSGSGFDVAVLQKTEELKAVYPGEKAYRKAVLSVLGRYKAFEADVSIDGGAETHETCTIVEIANGQSIGGGMRVAPDAKLDDGYFDVVVVKKVPRMLIPLLLPAFMLGWHTKIGLARVVRAKNVTMRAKGMIVNLDGKLLRV
;
A
#
# COMPACT_ATOMS: atom_id res chain seq x y z
N MET A 1 -11.82 0.47 -24.59
CA MET A 1 -12.92 0.45 -23.59
C MET A 1 -12.35 0.48 -22.18
N PHE A 2 -12.89 1.32 -21.31
CA PHE A 2 -12.48 1.49 -19.93
C PHE A 2 -13.39 0.71 -18.96
N GLY A 3 -12.81 0.08 -17.95
CA GLY A 3 -13.51 -0.45 -16.78
C GLY A 3 -13.28 0.47 -15.58
N VAL A 4 -14.31 1.03 -14.98
CA VAL A 4 -14.23 1.92 -13.82
C VAL A 4 -14.63 1.13 -12.58
N ILE A 5 -13.64 0.72 -11.78
CA ILE A 5 -13.85 0.03 -10.51
C ILE A 5 -14.03 1.09 -9.43
N VAL A 6 -15.16 1.10 -8.78
CA VAL A 6 -15.47 2.08 -7.74
C VAL A 6 -15.86 1.39 -6.45
N ASN A 7 -15.20 1.81 -5.35
CA ASN A 7 -15.60 1.42 -4.01
C ASN A 7 -16.48 2.51 -3.40
N PRO A 8 -17.81 2.32 -3.33
CA PRO A 8 -18.74 3.37 -2.88
C PRO A 8 -18.58 3.71 -1.39
N VAL A 9 -17.89 2.87 -0.62
CA VAL A 9 -17.62 3.11 0.82
C VAL A 9 -16.34 3.92 1.00
N SER A 10 -15.41 3.88 0.03
CA SER A 10 -14.19 4.70 0.05
C SER A 10 -14.53 6.15 -0.29
N GLY A 11 -14.25 7.09 0.63
CA GLY A 11 -14.54 8.52 0.40
C GLY A 11 -16.01 8.92 0.52
N GLY A 12 -16.90 8.03 0.99
CA GLY A 12 -18.31 8.32 1.17
C GLY A 12 -19.10 8.47 -0.14
N ARG A 13 -20.22 9.24 -0.11
CA ARG A 13 -21.07 9.46 -1.28
C ARG A 13 -20.40 10.14 -2.48
N GLU A 14 -19.20 10.66 -2.29
CA GLU A 14 -18.42 11.35 -3.34
C GLU A 14 -17.87 10.39 -4.39
N ALA A 15 -17.57 9.13 -4.06
CA ALA A 15 -17.00 8.16 -4.99
C ALA A 15 -17.92 7.84 -6.17
N ALA A 16 -19.23 7.70 -5.94
CA ALA A 16 -20.20 7.46 -7.02
C ALA A 16 -20.31 8.66 -7.97
N GLY A 17 -20.35 9.89 -7.42
CA GLY A 17 -20.35 11.11 -8.23
C GLY A 17 -19.07 11.27 -9.07
N LEU A 18 -17.93 10.88 -8.49
CA LEU A 18 -16.65 10.90 -9.18
C LEU A 18 -16.60 9.86 -10.32
N ALA A 19 -17.19 8.67 -10.12
CA ALA A 19 -17.27 7.67 -11.18
C ALA A 19 -18.07 8.18 -12.39
N VAL A 20 -19.17 8.92 -12.16
CA VAL A 20 -19.92 9.57 -13.23
C VAL A 20 -19.07 10.60 -13.97
N GLN A 21 -18.39 11.49 -13.26
CA GLN A 21 -17.51 12.49 -13.89
C GLN A 21 -16.40 11.85 -14.74
N ILE A 22 -15.81 10.76 -14.25
CA ILE A 22 -14.78 10.01 -14.98
C ILE A 22 -15.37 9.37 -16.24
N THR A 23 -16.56 8.76 -16.17
CA THR A 23 -17.20 8.15 -17.35
C THR A 23 -17.61 9.20 -18.38
N GLU A 24 -18.10 10.36 -17.96
CA GLU A 24 -18.37 11.50 -18.84
C GLU A 24 -17.11 11.99 -19.54
N ARG A 25 -16.00 12.06 -18.79
CA ARG A 25 -14.69 12.46 -19.34
C ARG A 25 -14.15 11.45 -20.35
N ILE A 26 -14.29 10.15 -20.08
CA ILE A 26 -13.91 9.07 -21.01
C ILE A 26 -14.75 9.16 -22.29
N ALA A 27 -16.07 9.38 -22.16
CA ALA A 27 -16.96 9.56 -23.30
C ALA A 27 -16.58 10.79 -24.16
N ALA A 28 -16.14 11.89 -23.53
CA ALA A 28 -15.63 13.07 -24.23
C ALA A 28 -14.33 12.82 -25.02
N LEU A 29 -13.62 11.74 -24.72
CA LEU A 29 -12.47 11.26 -25.52
C LEU A 29 -12.86 10.35 -26.68
N GLY A 30 -14.16 10.06 -26.85
CA GLY A 30 -14.67 9.12 -27.85
C GLY A 30 -14.51 7.65 -27.44
N GLU A 31 -14.25 7.38 -26.15
CA GLU A 31 -14.03 6.05 -25.61
C GLU A 31 -15.26 5.52 -24.86
N GLU A 32 -15.44 4.19 -24.90
CA GLU A 32 -16.48 3.52 -24.11
C GLU A 32 -16.00 3.19 -22.69
N SER A 33 -16.91 3.28 -21.73
CA SER A 33 -16.63 2.90 -20.34
C SER A 33 -17.78 2.12 -19.71
N ARG A 34 -17.44 1.29 -18.70
CA ARG A 34 -18.39 0.55 -17.89
C ARG A 34 -18.00 0.63 -16.42
N ILE A 35 -18.98 0.89 -15.54
CA ILE A 35 -18.77 0.95 -14.08
C ILE A 35 -18.98 -0.44 -13.48
N PHE A 36 -18.06 -0.78 -12.54
CA PHE A 36 -18.06 -1.98 -11.73
C PHE A 36 -17.97 -1.56 -10.25
N GLU A 37 -19.09 -1.65 -9.54
CA GLU A 37 -19.16 -1.27 -8.12
C GLU A 37 -18.77 -2.42 -7.22
N THR A 38 -17.96 -2.13 -6.19
CA THR A 38 -17.59 -3.12 -5.18
C THR A 38 -18.61 -3.18 -4.06
N GLY A 39 -18.93 -4.38 -3.59
CA GLY A 39 -19.89 -4.62 -2.51
C GLY A 39 -19.25 -4.79 -1.12
N GLY A 40 -17.93 -4.88 -1.01
CA GLY A 40 -17.21 -5.13 0.25
C GLY A 40 -15.73 -5.45 0.07
N ASP A 41 -15.07 -5.90 1.15
CA ASP A 41 -13.67 -6.32 1.14
C ASP A 41 -13.44 -7.51 0.19
N GLY A 42 -12.39 -7.43 -0.63
CA GLY A 42 -12.00 -8.44 -1.60
C GLY A 42 -12.82 -8.42 -2.89
N ASP A 43 -13.84 -7.59 -3.00
CA ASP A 43 -14.72 -7.55 -4.16
C ASP A 43 -14.10 -6.78 -5.33
N ALA A 44 -13.16 -5.87 -5.08
CA ALA A 44 -12.46 -5.14 -6.13
C ALA A 44 -11.70 -6.07 -7.08
N ALA A 45 -11.10 -7.14 -6.55
CA ALA A 45 -10.48 -8.18 -7.36
C ALA A 45 -11.50 -8.88 -8.28
N ALA A 46 -12.68 -9.26 -7.75
CA ALA A 46 -13.75 -9.88 -8.54
C ALA A 46 -14.28 -8.94 -9.64
N GLN A 47 -14.50 -7.67 -9.31
CA GLN A 47 -14.95 -6.66 -10.27
C GLN A 47 -13.90 -6.40 -11.36
N THR A 48 -12.60 -6.43 -10.99
CA THR A 48 -11.51 -6.29 -11.98
C THR A 48 -11.49 -7.46 -12.95
N ARG A 49 -11.63 -8.71 -12.47
CA ARG A 49 -11.76 -9.88 -13.34
C ARG A 49 -12.98 -9.78 -14.27
N ALA A 50 -14.12 -9.29 -13.76
CA ALA A 50 -15.32 -9.07 -14.57
C ALA A 50 -15.08 -8.00 -15.64
N ALA A 51 -14.38 -6.91 -15.33
CA ALA A 51 -14.02 -5.87 -16.28
C ALA A 51 -13.09 -6.39 -17.39
N LEU A 52 -12.06 -7.16 -17.02
CA LEU A 52 -11.16 -7.80 -17.99
C LEU A 52 -11.91 -8.79 -18.89
N ALA A 53 -12.78 -9.62 -18.32
CA ALA A 53 -13.63 -10.56 -19.06
C ALA A 53 -14.60 -9.84 -20.01
N ALA A 54 -15.04 -8.62 -19.69
CA ALA A 54 -15.84 -7.76 -20.55
C ALA A 54 -15.02 -7.07 -21.66
N GLY A 55 -13.71 -7.31 -21.73
CA GLY A 55 -12.81 -6.75 -22.76
C GLY A 55 -12.25 -5.36 -22.43
N CYS A 56 -12.33 -4.90 -21.17
CA CYS A 56 -11.72 -3.64 -20.76
C CYS A 56 -10.19 -3.79 -20.76
N GLN A 57 -9.50 -2.90 -21.46
CA GLN A 57 -8.03 -2.84 -21.55
C GLN A 57 -7.45 -1.68 -20.72
N SER A 58 -8.29 -0.78 -20.26
CA SER A 58 -7.94 0.34 -19.38
C SER A 58 -8.79 0.23 -18.13
N ILE A 59 -8.17 0.13 -16.96
CA ILE A 59 -8.87 -0.03 -15.69
C ILE A 59 -8.61 1.20 -14.83
N VAL A 60 -9.67 1.89 -14.46
CA VAL A 60 -9.67 3.03 -13.54
C VAL A 60 -10.12 2.52 -12.17
N CYS A 61 -9.32 2.72 -11.14
CA CYS A 61 -9.69 2.38 -9.76
C CYS A 61 -9.92 3.64 -8.94
N ILE A 62 -11.14 3.82 -8.47
CA ILE A 62 -11.54 4.88 -7.54
C ILE A 62 -11.61 4.27 -6.13
N GLY A 63 -10.56 4.47 -5.33
CA GLY A 63 -10.48 3.86 -4.01
C GLY A 63 -9.27 4.25 -3.19
N GLY A 64 -9.13 3.64 -2.01
CA GLY A 64 -7.94 3.74 -1.17
C GLY A 64 -6.91 2.65 -1.51
N ASP A 65 -5.78 2.66 -0.80
CA ASP A 65 -4.64 1.77 -1.06
C ASP A 65 -5.04 0.28 -1.10
N GLY A 66 -5.95 -0.18 -0.23
CA GLY A 66 -6.43 -1.57 -0.24
C GLY A 66 -7.18 -1.93 -1.52
N THR A 67 -8.09 -1.07 -1.99
CA THR A 67 -8.83 -1.29 -3.26
C THR A 67 -7.87 -1.26 -4.44
N ILE A 68 -6.94 -0.30 -4.46
CA ILE A 68 -5.89 -0.16 -5.50
C ILE A 68 -5.05 -1.44 -5.57
N CYS A 69 -4.64 -1.97 -4.42
CA CYS A 69 -3.84 -3.19 -4.33
C CYS A 69 -4.61 -4.43 -4.86
N GLU A 70 -5.89 -4.58 -4.52
CA GLU A 70 -6.73 -5.67 -5.02
C GLU A 70 -6.89 -5.62 -6.55
N VAL A 71 -7.14 -4.42 -7.10
CA VAL A 71 -7.23 -4.21 -8.55
C VAL A 71 -5.91 -4.52 -9.23
N ALA A 72 -4.81 -3.96 -8.74
CA ALA A 72 -3.48 -4.16 -9.33
C ALA A 72 -3.05 -5.63 -9.33
N GLY A 73 -3.40 -6.38 -8.28
CA GLY A 73 -3.10 -7.81 -8.20
C GLY A 73 -3.72 -8.63 -9.33
N GLU A 74 -4.90 -8.26 -9.79
CA GLU A 74 -5.59 -8.91 -10.91
C GLU A 74 -5.09 -8.41 -12.27
N LEU A 75 -4.45 -7.24 -12.32
CA LEU A 75 -3.89 -6.67 -13.55
C LEU A 75 -2.49 -7.15 -13.86
N CYS A 76 -1.79 -7.78 -12.90
CA CYS A 76 -0.45 -8.31 -13.12
C CYS A 76 -0.41 -9.21 -14.35
N HIS A 77 0.50 -8.91 -15.28
CA HIS A 77 0.72 -9.66 -16.51
C HIS A 77 -0.46 -9.71 -17.51
N THR A 78 -1.47 -8.85 -17.36
CA THR A 78 -2.60 -8.79 -18.30
C THR A 78 -2.36 -7.88 -19.50
N GLY A 79 -1.40 -6.96 -19.40
CA GLY A 79 -1.16 -5.91 -20.39
C GLY A 79 -2.20 -4.77 -20.32
N ALA A 80 -3.14 -4.78 -19.39
CA ALA A 80 -4.10 -3.71 -19.21
C ALA A 80 -3.45 -2.48 -18.57
N THR A 81 -3.84 -1.29 -19.01
CA THR A 81 -3.40 -0.02 -18.42
C THR A 81 -4.19 0.29 -17.15
N PHE A 82 -3.48 0.66 -16.09
CA PHE A 82 -4.05 0.96 -14.78
C PHE A 82 -4.02 2.47 -14.48
N TYR A 83 -5.19 3.03 -14.15
CA TYR A 83 -5.37 4.42 -13.74
C TYR A 83 -5.81 4.46 -12.28
N VAL A 84 -5.09 5.19 -11.45
CA VAL A 84 -5.33 5.30 -10.02
C VAL A 84 -5.98 6.63 -9.68
N VAL A 85 -7.16 6.57 -9.08
CA VAL A 85 -7.89 7.76 -8.61
C VAL A 85 -7.98 7.69 -7.08
N PRO A 86 -7.19 8.51 -6.37
CA PRO A 86 -7.07 8.44 -4.92
C PRO A 86 -8.39 8.82 -4.22
N GLY A 87 -8.97 7.86 -3.49
CA GLY A 87 -10.20 8.04 -2.71
C GLY A 87 -10.06 7.66 -1.24
N GLY A 88 -8.87 7.30 -0.79
CA GLY A 88 -8.57 6.87 0.57
C GLY A 88 -7.95 7.95 1.46
N THR A 89 -7.57 7.55 2.67
CA THR A 89 -6.90 8.44 3.64
C THR A 89 -5.37 8.45 3.45
N GLY A 90 -4.76 7.29 3.16
CA GLY A 90 -3.32 7.14 2.98
C GLY A 90 -2.86 7.58 1.60
N ASN A 91 -3.39 6.92 0.58
CA ASN A 91 -3.08 7.12 -0.83
C ASN A 91 -1.57 7.07 -1.09
N ASP A 92 -0.88 6.10 -0.46
CA ASP A 92 0.57 6.00 -0.52
C ASP A 92 1.05 5.62 -1.93
N PHE A 93 0.29 4.79 -2.65
CA PHE A 93 0.60 4.45 -4.03
C PHE A 93 0.47 5.67 -4.97
N ALA A 94 -0.61 6.42 -4.87
CA ALA A 94 -0.78 7.65 -5.64
C ALA A 94 0.30 8.69 -5.33
N ARG A 95 0.77 8.74 -4.08
CA ARG A 95 1.88 9.60 -3.63
C ARG A 95 3.20 9.18 -4.28
N ALA A 96 3.46 7.89 -4.44
CA ALA A 96 4.68 7.37 -5.06
C ALA A 96 4.84 7.86 -6.52
N PHE A 97 3.72 8.05 -7.21
CA PHE A 97 3.66 8.63 -8.56
C PHE A 97 3.48 10.14 -8.59
N HIS A 98 3.57 10.82 -7.43
CA HIS A 98 3.36 12.27 -7.33
C HIS A 98 2.03 12.75 -7.91
N LEU A 99 0.99 11.89 -7.91
CA LEU A 99 -0.31 12.24 -8.44
C LEU A 99 -0.94 13.40 -7.64
N PRO A 100 -1.70 14.28 -8.30
CA PRO A 100 -2.47 15.31 -7.64
C PRO A 100 -3.40 14.74 -6.56
N LYS A 101 -3.58 15.49 -5.46
CA LYS A 101 -4.52 15.09 -4.39
C LYS A 101 -5.99 15.17 -4.84
N ASN A 102 -6.30 16.05 -5.78
CA ASN A 102 -7.62 16.12 -6.37
C ASN A 102 -7.84 14.91 -7.29
N PRO A 103 -8.89 14.10 -7.07
CA PRO A 103 -9.10 12.86 -7.81
C PRO A 103 -9.21 13.04 -9.33
N MET A 104 -9.96 14.06 -9.79
CA MET A 104 -10.08 14.34 -11.22
C MET A 104 -8.77 14.82 -11.83
N ALA A 105 -8.03 15.69 -11.13
CA ALA A 105 -6.73 16.13 -11.60
C ALA A 105 -5.72 14.96 -11.65
N ALA A 106 -5.82 13.98 -10.74
CA ALA A 106 -5.02 12.76 -10.78
C ALA A 106 -5.33 11.92 -12.01
N PHE A 107 -6.60 11.77 -12.36
CA PHE A 107 -7.01 11.05 -13.56
C PHE A 107 -6.54 11.76 -14.84
N GLU A 108 -6.73 13.08 -14.95
CA GLU A 108 -6.29 13.88 -16.10
C GLU A 108 -4.75 13.83 -16.28
N ALA A 109 -4.00 13.89 -15.19
CA ALA A 109 -2.54 13.80 -15.25
C ALA A 109 -2.07 12.46 -15.84
N GLN A 110 -2.76 11.36 -15.50
CA GLN A 110 -2.47 10.02 -16.03
C GLN A 110 -2.91 9.85 -17.48
N LEU A 111 -4.02 10.47 -17.89
CA LEU A 111 -4.46 10.48 -19.29
C LEU A 111 -3.47 11.24 -20.21
N ALA A 112 -2.80 12.25 -19.68
CA ALA A 112 -1.83 13.06 -20.41
C ALA A 112 -0.42 12.48 -20.43
N GLY A 113 -0.13 11.49 -19.56
CA GLY A 113 1.17 10.85 -19.43
C GLY A 113 1.28 9.57 -20.24
N ASP A 114 2.50 9.09 -20.39
CA ASP A 114 2.76 7.77 -20.94
C ASP A 114 2.62 6.68 -19.85
N PRO A 115 2.09 5.50 -20.18
CA PRO A 115 2.05 4.38 -19.25
C PRO A 115 3.46 3.88 -18.92
N VAL A 116 3.69 3.53 -17.67
CA VAL A 116 4.94 2.95 -17.18
C VAL A 116 4.68 1.55 -16.62
N GLU A 117 5.62 0.65 -16.84
CA GLU A 117 5.59 -0.67 -16.19
C GLU A 117 6.08 -0.53 -14.76
N ILE A 118 5.41 -1.23 -13.85
CA ILE A 118 5.76 -1.24 -12.43
C ILE A 118 5.85 -2.66 -11.90
N ASP A 119 6.65 -2.84 -10.86
CA ASP A 119 6.74 -4.08 -10.12
C ASP A 119 5.53 -4.26 -9.21
N CYS A 120 5.12 -5.49 -9.03
CA CYS A 120 4.09 -5.89 -8.09
C CYS A 120 4.64 -6.96 -7.16
N GLY A 121 4.68 -6.70 -5.87
CA GLY A 121 5.08 -7.69 -4.89
C GLY A 121 4.00 -8.75 -4.68
N ARG A 122 4.42 -9.97 -4.34
CA ARG A 122 3.50 -11.05 -3.99
C ARG A 122 3.92 -11.73 -2.69
N MET A 123 3.02 -11.78 -1.72
CA MET A 123 3.22 -12.43 -0.42
C MET A 123 2.13 -13.48 -0.18
N ASN A 124 2.53 -14.75 -0.08
CA ASN A 124 1.62 -15.89 0.10
C ASN A 124 0.41 -15.87 -0.87
N GLY A 125 0.66 -15.50 -2.14
CA GLY A 125 -0.36 -15.43 -3.18
C GLY A 125 -1.15 -14.12 -3.23
N GLN A 126 -1.00 -13.23 -2.27
CA GLN A 126 -1.62 -11.89 -2.27
C GLN A 126 -0.63 -10.84 -2.77
N SER A 127 -1.13 -9.92 -3.57
CA SER A 127 -0.32 -8.85 -4.16
C SER A 127 -0.20 -7.65 -3.22
N PHE A 128 0.90 -6.90 -3.37
CA PHE A 128 1.09 -5.58 -2.75
C PHE A 128 1.87 -4.68 -3.70
N LEU A 129 1.65 -3.38 -3.61
CA LEU A 129 2.26 -2.38 -4.49
C LEU A 129 3.31 -1.53 -3.78
N ASN A 130 3.07 -1.21 -2.50
CA ASN A 130 3.99 -0.38 -1.74
C ASN A 130 4.86 -1.20 -0.81
N VAL A 131 4.29 -1.71 0.27
CA VAL A 131 5.10 -2.31 1.34
C VAL A 131 4.35 -3.47 1.99
N SER A 132 5.07 -4.55 2.24
CA SER A 132 4.65 -5.65 3.11
C SER A 132 5.64 -5.81 4.24
N GLY A 133 5.16 -5.95 5.46
CA GLY A 133 6.07 -6.13 6.57
C GLY A 133 5.41 -6.44 7.90
N SER A 134 6.22 -6.45 8.95
CA SER A 134 5.77 -6.73 10.29
C SER A 134 6.55 -5.93 11.33
N GLY A 135 5.87 -5.60 12.41
CA GLY A 135 6.54 -4.93 13.50
C GLY A 135 5.71 -3.85 14.17
N PHE A 136 6.35 -2.72 14.42
CA PHE A 136 5.73 -1.57 15.08
C PHE A 136 4.54 -1.02 14.29
N ASP A 137 4.64 -0.98 12.98
CA ASP A 137 3.58 -0.54 12.06
C ASP A 137 2.32 -1.41 12.18
N VAL A 138 2.49 -2.74 12.18
CA VAL A 138 1.41 -3.72 12.39
C VAL A 138 0.73 -3.51 13.72
N ALA A 139 1.50 -3.31 14.80
CA ALA A 139 0.93 -3.04 16.13
C ALA A 139 0.13 -1.73 16.14
N VAL A 140 0.59 -0.71 15.42
CA VAL A 140 -0.14 0.56 15.25
C VAL A 140 -1.42 0.36 14.45
N LEU A 141 -1.38 -0.39 13.35
CA LEU A 141 -2.56 -0.68 12.52
C LEU A 141 -3.62 -1.45 13.32
N GLN A 142 -3.22 -2.51 14.03
CA GLN A 142 -4.13 -3.26 14.90
C GLN A 142 -4.80 -2.34 15.93
N LYS A 143 -4.01 -1.49 16.58
CA LYS A 143 -4.55 -0.53 17.56
C LYS A 143 -5.43 0.53 16.92
N THR A 144 -5.15 0.92 15.69
CA THR A 144 -5.97 1.86 14.93
C THR A 144 -7.35 1.26 14.66
N GLU A 145 -7.42 0.00 14.23
CA GLU A 145 -8.70 -0.69 14.00
C GLU A 145 -9.57 -0.73 15.27
N GLU A 146 -8.97 -1.06 16.43
CA GLU A 146 -9.67 -1.03 17.73
C GLU A 146 -10.21 0.37 18.06
N LEU A 147 -9.47 1.42 17.71
CA LEU A 147 -9.81 2.80 18.08
C LEU A 147 -10.76 3.47 17.07
N LYS A 148 -10.92 2.95 15.86
CA LYS A 148 -11.83 3.50 14.83
C LYS A 148 -13.29 3.56 15.30
N ALA A 149 -13.72 2.64 16.15
CA ALA A 149 -15.06 2.67 16.73
C ALA A 149 -15.33 3.89 17.61
N VAL A 150 -14.29 4.50 18.17
CA VAL A 150 -14.40 5.64 19.11
C VAL A 150 -13.89 6.94 18.52
N TYR A 151 -12.89 6.89 17.67
CA TYR A 151 -12.22 8.06 17.10
C TYR A 151 -12.24 7.99 15.57
N PRO A 152 -12.85 8.96 14.88
CA PRO A 152 -12.88 8.96 13.42
C PRO A 152 -11.52 9.29 12.78
N GLY A 153 -11.21 8.61 11.68
CA GLY A 153 -10.13 8.95 10.76
C GLY A 153 -8.74 9.03 11.41
N GLU A 154 -8.02 10.07 11.09
CA GLU A 154 -6.61 10.29 11.49
C GLU A 154 -6.42 10.35 13.03
N LYS A 155 -7.45 10.73 13.78
CA LYS A 155 -7.39 10.76 15.25
C LYS A 155 -7.19 9.37 15.85
N ALA A 156 -7.82 8.34 15.29
CA ALA A 156 -7.62 6.95 15.72
C ALA A 156 -6.15 6.54 15.54
N TYR A 157 -5.58 6.81 14.37
CA TYR A 157 -4.18 6.49 14.06
C TYR A 157 -3.20 7.17 15.01
N ARG A 158 -3.32 8.48 15.24
CA ARG A 158 -2.44 9.23 16.16
C ARG A 158 -2.50 8.69 17.59
N LYS A 159 -3.72 8.34 18.07
CA LYS A 159 -3.89 7.73 19.40
C LYS A 159 -3.32 6.31 19.44
N ALA A 160 -3.43 5.54 18.36
CA ALA A 160 -2.84 4.22 18.25
C ALA A 160 -1.32 4.29 18.36
N VAL A 161 -0.66 5.18 17.62
CA VAL A 161 0.79 5.41 17.71
C VAL A 161 1.21 5.67 19.15
N LEU A 162 0.58 6.64 19.84
CA LEU A 162 0.91 6.97 21.22
C LEU A 162 0.67 5.79 22.19
N SER A 163 -0.39 5.01 21.97
CA SER A 163 -0.71 3.85 22.80
C SER A 163 0.32 2.73 22.62
N VAL A 164 0.76 2.49 21.39
CA VAL A 164 1.72 1.43 21.06
C VAL A 164 3.12 1.79 21.54
N LEU A 165 3.57 3.04 21.39
CA LEU A 165 4.90 3.51 21.80
C LEU A 165 5.30 3.07 23.21
N GLY A 166 4.38 3.14 24.18
CA GLY A 166 4.64 2.80 25.59
C GLY A 166 4.68 1.29 25.88
N ARG A 167 4.18 0.45 24.98
CA ARG A 167 3.92 -0.99 25.22
C ARG A 167 4.58 -1.92 24.21
N TYR A 168 5.10 -1.39 23.11
CA TYR A 168 5.67 -2.18 22.04
C TYR A 168 6.85 -3.03 22.51
N LYS A 169 6.88 -4.26 22.01
CA LYS A 169 8.00 -5.19 22.23
C LYS A 169 8.52 -5.63 20.86
N ALA A 170 9.83 -5.55 20.70
CA ALA A 170 10.50 -6.14 19.55
C ALA A 170 10.19 -7.64 19.44
N PHE A 171 10.14 -8.15 18.23
CA PHE A 171 9.84 -9.55 17.91
C PHE A 171 11.07 -10.26 17.34
N GLU A 172 11.09 -11.57 17.44
CA GLU A 172 12.13 -12.40 16.85
C GLU A 172 11.65 -12.88 15.49
N ALA A 173 12.50 -12.74 14.49
CA ALA A 173 12.25 -13.18 13.14
C ALA A 173 13.47 -13.87 12.54
N ASP A 174 13.20 -14.91 11.77
CA ASP A 174 14.17 -15.55 10.89
C ASP A 174 13.96 -14.99 9.50
N VAL A 175 14.99 -14.38 8.92
CA VAL A 175 14.92 -13.72 7.61
C VAL A 175 15.97 -14.32 6.68
N SER A 176 15.53 -14.77 5.51
CA SER A 176 16.37 -15.22 4.40
C SER A 176 16.12 -14.35 3.18
N ILE A 177 17.15 -13.92 2.51
CA ILE A 177 17.14 -13.04 1.35
C ILE A 177 17.71 -13.81 0.16
N ASP A 178 16.96 -13.84 -0.95
CA ASP A 178 17.33 -14.49 -2.22
C ASP A 178 17.85 -15.94 -2.06
N GLY A 179 17.23 -16.69 -1.12
CA GLY A 179 17.62 -18.06 -0.82
C GLY A 179 18.96 -18.21 -0.07
N GLY A 180 19.53 -17.10 0.40
CA GLY A 180 20.73 -17.12 1.23
C GLY A 180 20.49 -17.69 2.64
N ALA A 181 21.53 -17.69 3.46
CA ALA A 181 21.47 -18.18 4.83
C ALA A 181 20.42 -17.42 5.66
N GLU A 182 19.63 -18.15 6.42
CA GLU A 182 18.65 -17.59 7.34
C GLU A 182 19.37 -16.90 8.51
N THR A 183 18.99 -15.66 8.80
CA THR A 183 19.53 -14.89 9.93
C THR A 183 18.44 -14.72 10.98
N HIS A 184 18.76 -15.04 12.24
CA HIS A 184 17.89 -14.84 13.39
C HIS A 184 18.14 -13.46 14.00
N GLU A 185 17.13 -12.60 14.02
CA GLU A 185 17.27 -11.23 14.51
C GLU A 185 16.09 -10.83 15.42
N THR A 186 16.39 -10.05 16.45
CA THR A 186 15.33 -9.35 17.21
C THR A 186 15.08 -7.99 16.57
N CYS A 187 13.89 -7.80 16.02
CA CYS A 187 13.55 -6.65 15.19
C CYS A 187 12.47 -5.77 15.83
N THR A 188 12.56 -4.48 15.59
CA THR A 188 11.47 -3.52 15.84
C THR A 188 10.55 -3.44 14.64
N ILE A 189 11.11 -3.48 13.43
CA ILE A 189 10.39 -3.44 12.15
C ILE A 189 11.18 -4.30 11.15
N VAL A 190 10.46 -5.04 10.31
CA VAL A 190 10.96 -5.63 9.06
C VAL A 190 9.97 -5.31 7.97
N GLU A 191 10.39 -4.54 6.98
CA GLU A 191 9.56 -4.15 5.83
C GLU A 191 10.20 -4.61 4.53
N ILE A 192 9.40 -5.13 3.65
CA ILE A 192 9.72 -5.50 2.27
C ILE A 192 9.04 -4.44 1.40
N ALA A 193 9.83 -3.48 0.96
CA ALA A 193 9.34 -2.30 0.28
C ALA A 193 9.55 -2.40 -1.23
N ASN A 194 8.47 -2.30 -1.98
CA ASN A 194 8.44 -2.04 -3.40
C ASN A 194 8.34 -0.52 -3.64
N GLY A 195 7.47 0.14 -2.88
CA GLY A 195 7.33 1.60 -2.85
C GLY A 195 8.04 2.24 -1.66
N GLN A 196 8.08 3.58 -1.65
CA GLN A 196 8.86 4.36 -0.68
C GLN A 196 8.17 4.57 0.67
N SER A 197 6.83 4.52 0.73
CA SER A 197 6.07 4.97 1.90
C SER A 197 4.90 4.09 2.26
N ILE A 198 4.52 4.17 3.56
CA ILE A 198 3.34 3.55 4.14
C ILE A 198 2.62 4.54 5.06
N GLY A 199 1.36 4.25 5.38
CA GLY A 199 0.63 4.93 6.45
C GLY A 199 0.42 6.42 6.24
N GLY A 200 0.29 6.86 4.99
CA GLY A 200 0.04 8.26 4.64
C GLY A 200 1.32 9.09 4.46
N GLY A 201 2.41 8.47 4.03
CA GLY A 201 3.64 9.15 3.65
C GLY A 201 4.83 8.97 4.58
N MET A 202 4.79 8.02 5.49
CA MET A 202 5.96 7.62 6.27
C MET A 202 6.97 6.92 5.36
N ARG A 203 8.15 7.51 5.19
CA ARG A 203 9.16 7.09 4.21
C ARG A 203 10.00 5.92 4.72
N VAL A 204 9.45 4.73 4.66
CA VAL A 204 10.07 3.50 5.16
C VAL A 204 11.30 3.07 4.34
N ALA A 205 11.23 3.21 3.04
CA ALA A 205 12.33 2.91 2.09
C ALA A 205 12.50 4.08 1.11
N PRO A 206 13.19 5.16 1.51
CA PRO A 206 13.25 6.41 0.74
C PRO A 206 13.80 6.29 -0.67
N ASP A 207 14.64 5.28 -0.91
CA ASP A 207 15.36 5.07 -2.16
C ASP A 207 14.75 3.94 -3.01
N ALA A 208 13.63 3.31 -2.55
CA ALA A 208 12.93 2.26 -3.27
C ALA A 208 12.38 2.77 -4.61
N LYS A 209 12.41 1.89 -5.61
CA LYS A 209 11.91 2.15 -6.96
C LYS A 209 10.86 1.11 -7.33
N LEU A 210 9.80 1.57 -7.96
CA LEU A 210 8.66 0.72 -8.34
C LEU A 210 8.88 -0.08 -9.64
N ASP A 211 10.03 0.10 -10.32
CA ASP A 211 10.28 -0.37 -11.69
C ASP A 211 11.65 -1.03 -11.89
N ASP A 212 12.33 -1.47 -10.82
CA ASP A 212 13.70 -1.97 -10.92
C ASP A 212 13.84 -3.49 -10.64
N GLY A 213 12.72 -4.18 -10.43
CA GLY A 213 12.66 -5.62 -10.21
C GLY A 213 13.19 -6.07 -8.85
N TYR A 214 13.27 -5.18 -7.85
CA TYR A 214 13.78 -5.47 -6.52
C TYR A 214 12.89 -4.88 -5.43
N PHE A 215 12.94 -5.51 -4.27
CA PHE A 215 12.47 -4.94 -3.01
C PHE A 215 13.64 -4.33 -2.24
N ASP A 216 13.38 -3.26 -1.51
CA ASP A 216 14.23 -2.78 -0.44
C ASP A 216 13.76 -3.40 0.89
N VAL A 217 14.54 -4.35 1.41
CA VAL A 217 14.27 -5.01 2.69
C VAL A 217 14.86 -4.15 3.80
N VAL A 218 13.99 -3.50 4.55
CA VAL A 218 14.35 -2.59 5.64
C VAL A 218 14.23 -3.30 6.97
N VAL A 219 15.34 -3.54 7.64
CA VAL A 219 15.38 -4.20 8.94
C VAL A 219 15.86 -3.21 10.01
N VAL A 220 14.95 -2.86 10.91
CA VAL A 220 15.27 -2.08 12.11
C VAL A 220 15.42 -3.05 13.28
N LYS A 221 16.66 -3.21 13.77
CA LYS A 221 16.94 -4.05 14.93
C LYS A 221 16.22 -3.55 16.18
N LYS A 222 16.26 -4.34 17.23
CA LYS A 222 15.66 -3.98 18.52
C LYS A 222 16.08 -2.58 18.97
N VAL A 223 15.10 -1.69 19.05
CA VAL A 223 15.24 -0.36 19.62
C VAL A 223 14.64 -0.36 21.02
N PRO A 224 15.37 0.16 22.02
CA PRO A 224 14.79 0.39 23.34
C PRO A 224 13.53 1.26 23.23
N ARG A 225 12.42 0.78 23.79
CA ARG A 225 11.10 1.44 23.64
C ARG A 225 11.11 2.92 23.99
N MET A 226 11.95 3.33 24.94
CA MET A 226 12.08 4.75 25.35
C MET A 226 12.67 5.64 24.24
N LEU A 227 13.43 5.05 23.30
CA LEU A 227 14.02 5.78 22.18
C LEU A 227 13.11 5.83 20.95
N ILE A 228 12.08 4.97 20.85
CA ILE A 228 11.18 4.95 19.70
C ILE A 228 10.54 6.33 19.47
N PRO A 229 9.99 7.06 20.47
CA PRO A 229 9.43 8.39 20.25
C PRO A 229 10.44 9.39 19.69
N LEU A 230 11.70 9.29 20.10
CA LEU A 230 12.77 10.18 19.64
C LEU A 230 13.22 9.86 18.21
N LEU A 231 13.18 8.58 17.84
CA LEU A 231 13.60 8.09 16.52
C LEU A 231 12.46 8.11 15.48
N LEU A 232 11.21 8.19 15.92
CA LEU A 232 10.04 8.21 15.05
C LEU A 232 10.08 9.31 13.99
N PRO A 233 10.47 10.57 14.29
CA PRO A 233 10.61 11.59 13.26
C PRO A 233 11.66 11.24 12.19
N ALA A 234 12.79 10.64 12.60
CA ALA A 234 13.81 10.19 11.66
C ALA A 234 13.29 9.07 10.74
N PHE A 235 12.46 8.17 11.28
CA PHE A 235 11.80 7.13 10.51
C PHE A 235 10.75 7.73 9.55
N MET A 236 9.92 8.65 10.02
CA MET A 236 8.91 9.32 9.17
C MET A 236 9.54 10.08 8.00
N LEU A 237 10.72 10.69 8.21
CA LEU A 237 11.43 11.46 7.19
C LEU A 237 12.39 10.61 6.34
N GLY A 238 12.51 9.32 6.61
CA GLY A 238 13.41 8.42 5.89
C GLY A 238 14.88 8.56 6.28
N TRP A 239 15.21 9.25 7.37
CA TRP A 239 16.59 9.43 7.82
C TRP A 239 17.18 8.20 8.51
N HIS A 240 16.33 7.29 8.96
CA HIS A 240 16.73 6.04 9.64
C HIS A 240 17.69 5.20 8.81
N THR A 241 17.59 5.22 7.47
CA THR A 241 18.52 4.54 6.57
C THR A 241 19.90 5.20 6.55
N LYS A 242 19.95 6.54 6.66
CA LYS A 242 21.19 7.33 6.58
C LYS A 242 21.96 7.38 7.89
N ILE A 243 21.27 7.29 9.03
CA ILE A 243 21.91 7.31 10.37
C ILE A 243 22.29 5.93 10.89
N GLY A 244 22.14 4.87 10.06
CA GLY A 244 22.50 3.51 10.42
C GLY A 244 21.55 2.83 11.42
N LEU A 245 20.34 3.36 11.62
CA LEU A 245 19.31 2.77 12.46
C LEU A 245 18.68 1.55 11.79
N ALA A 246 18.55 1.57 10.48
CA ALA A 246 18.05 0.47 9.67
C ALA A 246 19.15 -0.07 8.75
N ARG A 247 19.14 -1.40 8.58
CA ARG A 247 19.85 -2.07 7.48
C ARG A 247 18.89 -2.16 6.31
N VAL A 248 19.31 -1.74 5.13
CA VAL A 248 18.57 -1.89 3.89
C VAL A 248 19.31 -2.85 2.97
N VAL A 249 18.63 -3.86 2.45
CA VAL A 249 19.19 -4.83 1.52
C VAL A 249 18.23 -5.00 0.34
N ARG A 250 18.75 -4.90 -0.88
CA ARG A 250 17.95 -5.17 -2.09
C ARG A 250 17.79 -6.67 -2.30
N ALA A 251 16.60 -7.10 -2.64
CA ALA A 251 16.24 -8.51 -2.82
C ALA A 251 15.14 -8.70 -3.86
N LYS A 252 15.13 -9.87 -4.50
CA LYS A 252 14.00 -10.32 -5.33
C LYS A 252 13.05 -11.23 -4.57
N ASN A 253 13.58 -12.01 -3.64
CA ASN A 253 12.82 -12.95 -2.85
C ASN A 253 13.17 -12.79 -1.36
N VAL A 254 12.16 -12.73 -0.52
CA VAL A 254 12.33 -12.63 0.93
C VAL A 254 11.48 -13.70 1.61
N THR A 255 12.10 -14.47 2.48
CA THR A 255 11.39 -15.35 3.39
C THR A 255 11.54 -14.82 4.81
N MET A 256 10.43 -14.59 5.47
CA MET A 256 10.40 -14.17 6.88
C MET A 256 9.52 -15.12 7.68
N ARG A 257 10.02 -15.58 8.84
CA ARG A 257 9.29 -16.42 9.76
C ARG A 257 9.34 -15.83 11.16
N ALA A 258 8.19 -15.76 11.81
CA ALA A 258 8.09 -15.38 13.21
C ALA A 258 6.87 -16.04 13.85
N LYS A 259 6.93 -16.32 15.15
CA LYS A 259 5.82 -16.96 15.87
C LYS A 259 4.60 -16.04 15.94
N GLY A 260 3.47 -16.51 15.41
CA GLY A 260 2.21 -15.77 15.43
C GLY A 260 2.27 -14.45 14.65
N MET A 261 3.02 -14.48 13.55
CA MET A 261 3.25 -13.32 12.72
C MET A 261 1.95 -12.76 12.13
N ILE A 262 1.83 -11.46 12.22
CA ILE A 262 0.83 -10.67 11.49
C ILE A 262 1.62 -9.71 10.62
N VAL A 263 1.24 -9.62 9.37
CA VAL A 263 1.88 -8.73 8.40
C VAL A 263 0.92 -7.65 7.95
N ASN A 264 1.48 -6.50 7.65
CA ASN A 264 0.86 -5.44 6.90
C ASN A 264 1.07 -5.71 5.41
N LEU A 265 0.03 -5.57 4.62
CA LEU A 265 0.07 -5.66 3.16
C LEU A 265 -0.67 -4.44 2.61
N ASP A 266 0.07 -3.37 2.30
CA ASP A 266 -0.49 -2.06 1.87
C ASP A 266 -1.64 -1.55 2.76
N GLY A 267 -1.49 -1.69 4.08
CA GLY A 267 -2.50 -1.26 5.05
C GLY A 267 -3.51 -2.34 5.46
N LYS A 268 -3.52 -3.51 4.82
CA LYS A 268 -4.35 -4.67 5.20
C LYS A 268 -3.56 -5.60 6.12
N LEU A 269 -4.17 -6.00 7.23
CA LEU A 269 -3.55 -6.94 8.17
C LEU A 269 -3.86 -8.38 7.79
N LEU A 270 -2.83 -9.20 7.70
CA LEU A 270 -2.92 -10.62 7.41
C LEU A 270 -2.22 -11.42 8.51
N ARG A 271 -2.88 -12.48 8.98
CA ARG A 271 -2.26 -13.47 9.88
C ARG A 271 -1.67 -14.60 9.03
N VAL A 272 -0.39 -14.86 9.18
CA VAL A 272 0.37 -15.84 8.41
C VAL A 272 0.95 -16.92 9.31
#